data_8ae9780e80b01c7636e9ca177b1e0a86
#
_entry.id   8ae9780e80b01c7636e9ca177b1e0a86
#
_cell.length_a   1.000
_cell.length_b   1.000
_cell.length_c   1.000
_cell.angle_alpha   90.00
_cell.angle_beta   90.00
_cell.angle_gamma   90.00
#
_symmetry.space_group_name_H-M   'P 1'
#
loop_
_entity.id
_entity.type
_entity.pdbx_description
1 polymer ?
#
loop_
_entity_poly.entity_id
_entity_poly.type
_entity_poly.pdbx_seq_one_letter_code
_entity_poly.pdbx_strand_id
1 'polypeptide(L)'
;MCIRDRHRDQVRKSGEPYIIHPLWVGIILADLEMDKETIVAGMLHDAVEDTDMTLDDVAGEFGEEVALLVDGVTKLGQLNYSQDKLEVQAENLRKMFLAMAKDIRVIIIKLADRLHNMRTLEFMTPTKQQEKARETMDIYAPIAQRLGISKIKTELDDLSLKYWKPEVYYNLVRELNRRKTEREEFVQQIVAEVSKHMKNAHIEAKVYGRVKHFFSIYKKMVNQNKTLDQVYDLFAVRIIVDSVKDCYAALGVIHEMYTPIPGRFKDYIAMPKPTMYQSLHT
;
A
#
# COMPACT_ATOMS: atom_id res chain seq x y z
N MET A 1 -32.04 -0.58 8.08
CA MET A 1 -32.07 -1.52 6.94
C MET A 1 -30.68 -2.07 6.69
N CYS A 2 -30.49 -3.39 6.46
CA CYS A 2 -29.15 -3.98 6.41
C CYS A 2 -28.55 -3.88 5.01
N ILE A 3 -27.26 -3.46 4.87
CA ILE A 3 -26.51 -3.45 3.58
C ILE A 3 -26.62 -4.81 2.87
N ARG A 4 -26.59 -5.90 3.65
CA ARG A 4 -26.75 -7.27 3.15
C ARG A 4 -28.07 -7.45 2.38
N ASP A 5 -29.16 -6.83 2.81
CA ASP A 5 -30.48 -6.99 2.18
C ASP A 5 -30.54 -6.24 0.86
N ARG A 6 -29.84 -5.10 0.75
CA ARG A 6 -29.75 -4.31 -0.48
C ARG A 6 -28.96 -5.03 -1.59
N HIS A 7 -27.92 -5.80 -1.23
CA HIS A 7 -27.09 -6.58 -2.15
C HIS A 7 -27.48 -8.06 -2.21
N ARG A 8 -28.70 -8.44 -1.76
CA ARG A 8 -29.09 -9.83 -1.52
C ARG A 8 -28.92 -10.75 -2.74
N ASP A 9 -29.24 -10.24 -3.93
CA ASP A 9 -29.25 -10.99 -5.17
C ASP A 9 -28.00 -10.75 -6.04
N GLN A 10 -27.08 -9.95 -5.53
CA GLN A 10 -25.83 -9.62 -6.24
C GLN A 10 -24.72 -10.60 -5.85
N VAL A 11 -24.01 -11.08 -6.87
CA VAL A 11 -22.84 -11.95 -6.70
C VAL A 11 -21.64 -11.35 -7.43
N ARG A 12 -20.47 -11.55 -6.87
CA ARG A 12 -19.21 -11.17 -7.51
C ARG A 12 -18.84 -12.16 -8.62
N LYS A 13 -17.86 -11.80 -9.45
CA LYS A 13 -17.33 -12.72 -10.47
C LYS A 13 -16.66 -13.96 -9.89
N SER A 14 -16.28 -13.95 -8.62
CA SER A 14 -15.84 -15.11 -7.86
C SER A 14 -16.97 -16.09 -7.52
N GLY A 15 -18.22 -15.70 -7.70
CA GLY A 15 -19.40 -16.46 -7.25
C GLY A 15 -19.79 -16.20 -5.79
N GLU A 16 -19.01 -15.42 -5.05
CA GLU A 16 -19.31 -15.05 -3.66
C GLU A 16 -20.42 -13.97 -3.60
N PRO A 17 -21.22 -13.92 -2.50
CA PRO A 17 -22.16 -12.84 -2.26
C PRO A 17 -21.47 -11.47 -2.29
N TYR A 18 -22.10 -10.48 -2.90
CA TYR A 18 -21.50 -9.15 -3.08
C TYR A 18 -21.10 -8.48 -1.77
N ILE A 19 -21.87 -8.72 -0.69
CA ILE A 19 -21.61 -8.16 0.65
C ILE A 19 -20.17 -8.40 1.17
N ILE A 20 -19.50 -9.44 0.69
CA ILE A 20 -18.12 -9.76 1.08
C ILE A 20 -17.17 -8.61 0.71
N HIS A 21 -17.42 -7.91 -0.41
CA HIS A 21 -16.58 -6.79 -0.83
C HIS A 21 -16.66 -5.59 0.14
N PRO A 22 -17.84 -5.02 0.44
CA PRO A 22 -17.95 -3.93 1.41
C PRO A 22 -17.37 -4.28 2.78
N LEU A 23 -17.57 -5.52 3.24
CA LEU A 23 -17.00 -5.97 4.52
C LEU A 23 -15.46 -5.94 4.51
N TRP A 24 -14.82 -6.42 3.44
CA TRP A 24 -13.36 -6.36 3.33
C TRP A 24 -12.84 -4.93 3.20
N VAL A 25 -13.56 -4.05 2.50
CA VAL A 25 -13.22 -2.62 2.45
C VAL A 25 -13.26 -2.02 3.86
N GLY A 26 -14.30 -2.32 4.63
CA GLY A 26 -14.39 -1.89 6.03
C GLY A 26 -13.24 -2.42 6.90
N ILE A 27 -12.87 -3.71 6.73
CA ILE A 27 -11.72 -4.32 7.44
C ILE A 27 -10.41 -3.61 7.07
N ILE A 28 -10.16 -3.33 5.79
CA ILE A 28 -8.96 -2.61 5.33
C ILE A 28 -8.89 -1.23 5.97
N LEU A 29 -10.01 -0.51 6.04
CA LEU A 29 -10.09 0.81 6.67
C LEU A 29 -9.89 0.74 8.19
N ALA A 30 -10.44 -0.27 8.86
CA ALA A 30 -10.20 -0.51 10.28
C ALA A 30 -8.73 -0.86 10.57
N ASP A 31 -8.08 -1.65 9.71
CA ASP A 31 -6.64 -1.96 9.79
C ASP A 31 -5.74 -0.71 9.57
N LEU A 32 -6.28 0.36 8.99
CA LEU A 32 -5.65 1.67 8.85
C LEU A 32 -6.00 2.61 10.01
N GLU A 33 -6.74 2.12 11.02
CA GLU A 33 -7.17 2.89 12.20
C GLU A 33 -8.00 4.14 11.83
N MET A 34 -8.85 4.01 10.78
CA MET A 34 -9.74 5.09 10.35
C MET A 34 -10.91 5.26 11.32
N ASP A 35 -11.49 6.48 11.33
CA ASP A 35 -12.69 6.78 12.12
C ASP A 35 -13.91 5.95 11.66
N LYS A 36 -14.94 5.90 12.51
CA LYS A 36 -16.13 5.08 12.28
C LYS A 36 -16.92 5.54 11.04
N GLU A 37 -16.96 6.84 10.78
CA GLU A 37 -17.66 7.44 9.65
C GLU A 37 -17.01 6.99 8.33
N THR A 38 -15.68 6.96 8.28
CA THR A 38 -14.91 6.46 7.14
C THR A 38 -15.14 4.97 6.90
N ILE A 39 -15.15 4.16 7.97
CA ILE A 39 -15.39 2.70 7.87
C ILE A 39 -16.82 2.45 7.36
N VAL A 40 -17.82 3.14 7.91
CA VAL A 40 -19.21 3.00 7.49
C VAL A 40 -19.38 3.45 6.03
N ALA A 41 -18.81 4.61 5.65
CA ALA A 41 -18.83 5.07 4.27
C ALA A 41 -18.14 4.08 3.31
N GLY A 42 -17.03 3.45 3.73
CA GLY A 42 -16.38 2.39 2.97
C GLY A 42 -17.23 1.14 2.79
N MET A 43 -18.06 0.80 3.76
CA MET A 43 -19.03 -0.31 3.66
C MET A 43 -20.24 0.05 2.78
N LEU A 44 -20.55 1.34 2.62
CA LEU A 44 -21.69 1.85 1.84
C LEU A 44 -21.30 2.37 0.46
N HIS A 45 -20.02 2.38 0.11
CA HIS A 45 -19.51 3.11 -1.06
C HIS A 45 -20.17 2.73 -2.40
N ASP A 46 -20.55 1.46 -2.55
CA ASP A 46 -21.24 0.95 -3.75
C ASP A 46 -22.77 0.93 -3.59
N ALA A 47 -23.30 1.16 -2.37
CA ALA A 47 -24.73 1.01 -2.13
C ALA A 47 -25.59 2.00 -2.93
N VAL A 48 -25.10 3.23 -3.12
CA VAL A 48 -25.79 4.27 -3.90
C VAL A 48 -25.63 4.05 -5.42
N GLU A 49 -24.52 3.43 -5.85
CA GLU A 49 -24.28 3.15 -7.28
C GLU A 49 -25.02 1.88 -7.74
N ASP A 50 -25.05 0.84 -6.92
CA ASP A 50 -25.44 -0.52 -7.31
C ASP A 50 -26.82 -0.94 -6.76
N THR A 51 -27.49 -0.08 -5.96
CA THR A 51 -28.82 -0.38 -5.39
C THR A 51 -29.76 0.81 -5.50
N ASP A 52 -30.98 0.66 -5.00
CA ASP A 52 -32.01 1.71 -4.91
C ASP A 52 -31.82 2.69 -3.73
N MET A 53 -30.70 2.59 -2.98
CA MET A 53 -30.37 3.46 -1.85
C MET A 53 -29.98 4.85 -2.33
N THR A 54 -30.58 5.87 -1.78
CA THR A 54 -30.27 7.27 -2.09
C THR A 54 -29.29 7.88 -1.08
N LEU A 55 -28.66 8.99 -1.43
CA LEU A 55 -27.83 9.75 -0.48
C LEU A 55 -28.64 10.28 0.70
N ASP A 56 -29.92 10.60 0.50
CA ASP A 56 -30.83 11.04 1.56
C ASP A 56 -31.10 9.89 2.55
N ASP A 57 -31.24 8.65 2.05
CA ASP A 57 -31.34 7.46 2.91
C ASP A 57 -30.09 7.27 3.76
N VAL A 58 -28.91 7.44 3.13
CA VAL A 58 -27.63 7.34 3.84
C VAL A 58 -27.51 8.42 4.90
N ALA A 59 -27.87 9.67 4.57
CA ALA A 59 -27.84 10.77 5.52
C ALA A 59 -28.81 10.55 6.71
N GLY A 60 -29.99 10.03 6.42
CA GLY A 60 -31.02 9.76 7.44
C GLY A 60 -30.67 8.62 8.40
N GLU A 61 -30.01 7.54 7.88
CA GLU A 61 -29.68 6.36 8.70
C GLU A 61 -28.30 6.45 9.35
N PHE A 62 -27.31 7.07 8.67
CA PHE A 62 -25.89 7.06 9.07
C PHE A 62 -25.29 8.45 9.30
N GLY A 63 -26.02 9.51 8.98
CA GLY A 63 -25.62 10.89 9.17
C GLY A 63 -25.03 11.53 7.91
N GLU A 64 -25.09 12.88 7.90
CA GLU A 64 -24.65 13.71 6.77
C GLU A 64 -23.17 13.50 6.40
N GLU A 65 -22.30 13.28 7.38
CA GLU A 65 -20.89 13.09 7.16
C GLU A 65 -20.60 11.82 6.34
N VAL A 66 -21.29 10.72 6.67
CA VAL A 66 -21.19 9.46 5.91
C VAL A 66 -21.73 9.65 4.49
N ALA A 67 -22.87 10.34 4.33
CA ALA A 67 -23.45 10.62 3.01
C ALA A 67 -22.50 11.44 2.12
N LEU A 68 -21.83 12.45 2.69
CA LEU A 68 -20.83 13.25 1.97
C LEU A 68 -19.62 12.43 1.52
N LEU A 69 -19.15 11.50 2.35
CA LEU A 69 -18.06 10.60 1.99
C LEU A 69 -18.48 9.64 0.87
N VAL A 70 -19.66 9.04 0.97
CA VAL A 70 -20.19 8.13 -0.06
C VAL A 70 -20.36 8.88 -1.38
N ASP A 71 -20.97 10.07 -1.39
CA ASP A 71 -21.10 10.92 -2.59
C ASP A 71 -19.74 11.21 -3.24
N GLY A 72 -18.75 11.52 -2.41
CA GLY A 72 -17.37 11.75 -2.88
C GLY A 72 -16.75 10.52 -3.56
N VAL A 73 -16.94 9.34 -2.99
CA VAL A 73 -16.42 8.08 -3.55
C VAL A 73 -17.14 7.71 -4.84
N THR A 74 -18.47 7.82 -4.89
CA THR A 74 -19.30 7.59 -6.08
C THR A 74 -18.85 8.47 -7.25
N LYS A 75 -18.65 9.78 -7.03
CA LYS A 75 -18.13 10.70 -8.06
C LYS A 75 -16.74 10.32 -8.58
N LEU A 76 -15.89 9.74 -7.72
CA LEU A 76 -14.59 9.21 -8.15
C LEU A 76 -14.71 7.89 -8.92
N GLY A 77 -15.72 7.06 -8.62
CA GLY A 77 -15.99 5.79 -9.32
C GLY A 77 -16.30 5.98 -10.80
N GLN A 78 -16.94 7.11 -11.16
CA GLN A 78 -17.34 7.44 -12.54
C GLN A 78 -16.19 7.89 -13.45
N LEU A 79 -14.94 7.94 -12.96
CA LEU A 79 -13.78 8.33 -13.76
C LEU A 79 -13.36 7.19 -14.70
N ASN A 80 -13.36 7.45 -15.99
CA ASN A 80 -12.94 6.48 -17.01
C ASN A 80 -11.42 6.53 -17.21
N TYR A 81 -10.73 5.40 -16.95
CA TYR A 81 -9.33 5.24 -17.30
C TYR A 81 -9.18 4.95 -18.78
N SER A 82 -8.40 5.75 -19.51
CA SER A 82 -8.03 5.52 -20.90
C SER A 82 -6.51 5.58 -21.04
N GLN A 83 -5.91 4.53 -21.62
CA GLN A 83 -4.45 4.46 -21.83
C GLN A 83 -3.97 5.42 -22.91
N ASP A 84 -4.82 5.73 -23.89
CA ASP A 84 -4.42 6.43 -25.12
C ASP A 84 -4.66 7.94 -25.10
N LYS A 85 -5.22 8.48 -24.01
CA LYS A 85 -5.54 9.92 -23.91
C LYS A 85 -4.92 10.53 -22.65
N LEU A 86 -3.75 11.12 -22.79
CA LEU A 86 -3.05 11.88 -21.73
C LEU A 86 -3.96 12.93 -21.07
N GLU A 87 -4.83 13.56 -21.85
CA GLU A 87 -5.80 14.55 -21.37
C GLU A 87 -6.83 13.94 -20.43
N VAL A 88 -7.32 12.72 -20.71
CA VAL A 88 -8.28 12.02 -19.85
C VAL A 88 -7.63 11.62 -18.54
N GLN A 89 -6.39 11.16 -18.56
CA GLN A 89 -5.64 10.82 -17.35
C GLN A 89 -5.38 12.06 -16.49
N ALA A 90 -5.00 13.19 -17.11
CA ALA A 90 -4.78 14.45 -16.41
C ALA A 90 -6.08 14.98 -15.75
N GLU A 91 -7.21 14.88 -16.45
CA GLU A 91 -8.51 15.30 -15.90
C GLU A 91 -8.98 14.39 -14.77
N ASN A 92 -8.75 13.08 -14.88
CA ASN A 92 -9.04 12.13 -13.81
C ASN A 92 -8.20 12.42 -12.55
N LEU A 93 -6.90 12.63 -12.71
CA LEU A 93 -6.02 13.04 -11.62
C LEU A 93 -6.48 14.36 -10.99
N ARG A 94 -6.86 15.34 -11.81
CA ARG A 94 -7.38 16.63 -11.33
C ARG A 94 -8.63 16.44 -10.48
N LYS A 95 -9.61 15.64 -10.93
CA LYS A 95 -10.83 15.34 -10.17
C LYS A 95 -10.52 14.60 -8.87
N MET A 96 -9.59 13.66 -8.87
CA MET A 96 -9.11 12.99 -7.66
C MET A 96 -8.49 13.99 -6.68
N PHE A 97 -7.63 14.91 -7.14
CA PHE A 97 -7.06 15.95 -6.29
C PHE A 97 -8.11 16.93 -5.74
N LEU A 98 -9.12 17.28 -6.52
CA LEU A 98 -10.22 18.11 -6.05
C LEU A 98 -11.07 17.42 -4.98
N ALA A 99 -11.32 16.11 -5.13
CA ALA A 99 -11.99 15.32 -4.10
C ALA A 99 -11.15 15.22 -2.82
N MET A 100 -9.84 14.98 -2.94
CA MET A 100 -8.89 14.98 -1.82
C MET A 100 -8.84 16.33 -1.09
N ALA A 101 -8.97 17.44 -1.81
CA ALA A 101 -8.97 18.78 -1.23
C ALA A 101 -10.23 19.06 -0.41
N LYS A 102 -11.33 18.36 -0.69
CA LYS A 102 -12.56 18.44 0.11
C LYS A 102 -12.46 17.56 1.36
N ASP A 103 -12.17 16.28 1.18
CA ASP A 103 -11.95 15.32 2.27
C ASP A 103 -11.03 14.20 1.81
N ILE A 104 -9.89 14.07 2.47
CA ILE A 104 -8.87 13.05 2.15
C ILE A 104 -9.38 11.62 2.37
N ARG A 105 -10.37 11.43 3.23
CA ARG A 105 -10.96 10.12 3.54
C ARG A 105 -11.59 9.47 2.30
N VAL A 106 -12.13 10.28 1.38
CA VAL A 106 -12.69 9.80 0.11
C VAL A 106 -11.68 8.99 -0.69
N ILE A 107 -10.44 9.47 -0.81
CA ILE A 107 -9.41 8.74 -1.54
C ILE A 107 -8.87 7.54 -0.76
N ILE A 108 -8.88 7.60 0.58
CA ILE A 108 -8.48 6.47 1.42
C ILE A 108 -9.48 5.31 1.26
N ILE A 109 -10.79 5.60 1.24
CA ILE A 109 -11.83 4.62 0.93
C ILE A 109 -11.60 4.03 -0.47
N LYS A 110 -11.33 4.87 -1.48
CA LYS A 110 -11.09 4.41 -2.85
C LYS A 110 -9.82 3.56 -2.99
N LEU A 111 -8.80 3.82 -2.18
CA LEU A 111 -7.61 2.97 -2.10
C LEU A 111 -7.90 1.61 -1.46
N ALA A 112 -8.75 1.56 -0.44
CA ALA A 112 -9.19 0.32 0.20
C ALA A 112 -10.05 -0.53 -0.76
N ASP A 113 -11.01 0.09 -1.47
CA ASP A 113 -11.78 -0.53 -2.54
C ASP A 113 -10.86 -1.10 -3.62
N ARG A 114 -9.94 -0.29 -4.17
CA ARG A 114 -8.98 -0.72 -5.18
C ARG A 114 -8.13 -1.90 -4.69
N LEU A 115 -7.68 -1.87 -3.45
CA LEU A 115 -6.87 -2.95 -2.89
C LEU A 115 -7.66 -4.26 -2.85
N HIS A 116 -8.90 -4.25 -2.38
CA HIS A 116 -9.73 -5.45 -2.37
C HIS A 116 -10.03 -5.95 -3.79
N ASN A 117 -10.33 -5.06 -4.73
CA ASN A 117 -10.52 -5.42 -6.13
C ASN A 117 -9.26 -6.04 -6.76
N MET A 118 -8.07 -5.56 -6.41
CA MET A 118 -6.81 -6.16 -6.85
C MET A 118 -6.54 -7.53 -6.24
N ARG A 119 -6.95 -7.77 -4.99
CA ARG A 119 -6.85 -9.09 -4.33
C ARG A 119 -7.71 -10.16 -5.00
N THR A 120 -8.85 -9.75 -5.58
CA THR A 120 -9.81 -10.64 -6.25
C THR A 120 -9.76 -10.56 -7.78
N LEU A 121 -8.68 -9.99 -8.34
CA LEU A 121 -8.57 -9.72 -9.78
C LEU A 121 -8.41 -10.99 -10.62
N GLU A 122 -8.07 -12.11 -10.01
CA GLU A 122 -7.92 -13.41 -10.68
C GLU A 122 -9.19 -13.92 -11.37
N PHE A 123 -10.37 -13.48 -10.91
CA PHE A 123 -11.66 -13.84 -11.52
C PHE A 123 -12.03 -13.00 -12.75
N MET A 124 -11.18 -12.05 -13.13
CA MET A 124 -11.35 -11.23 -14.34
C MET A 124 -10.64 -11.85 -15.54
N THR A 125 -11.05 -11.43 -16.76
CA THR A 125 -10.32 -11.82 -17.99
C THR A 125 -8.89 -11.28 -17.99
N PRO A 126 -7.93 -11.97 -18.65
CA PRO A 126 -6.53 -11.53 -18.70
C PRO A 126 -6.35 -10.08 -19.17
N THR A 127 -7.12 -9.67 -20.18
CA THR A 127 -7.11 -8.29 -20.69
C THR A 127 -7.49 -7.30 -19.61
N LYS A 128 -8.57 -7.56 -18.85
CA LYS A 128 -9.01 -6.70 -17.75
C LYS A 128 -8.05 -6.72 -16.58
N GLN A 129 -7.41 -7.86 -16.30
CA GLN A 129 -6.36 -7.95 -15.29
C GLN A 129 -5.20 -7.00 -15.61
N GLN A 130 -4.70 -7.01 -16.84
CA GLN A 130 -3.61 -6.13 -17.28
C GLN A 130 -4.02 -4.65 -17.25
N GLU A 131 -5.22 -4.32 -17.72
CA GLU A 131 -5.76 -2.96 -17.71
C GLU A 131 -5.82 -2.42 -16.27
N LYS A 132 -6.45 -3.19 -15.35
CA LYS A 132 -6.60 -2.78 -13.94
C LYS A 132 -5.28 -2.74 -13.18
N ALA A 133 -4.35 -3.65 -13.48
CA ALA A 133 -3.01 -3.62 -12.92
C ALA A 133 -2.25 -2.34 -13.33
N ARG A 134 -2.34 -1.96 -14.61
CA ARG A 134 -1.70 -0.76 -15.14
C ARG A 134 -2.31 0.53 -14.56
N GLU A 135 -3.63 0.63 -14.55
CA GLU A 135 -4.35 1.74 -13.89
C GLU A 135 -3.91 1.89 -12.42
N THR A 136 -3.77 0.76 -11.71
CA THR A 136 -3.35 0.75 -10.30
C THR A 136 -1.92 1.26 -10.13
N MET A 137 -0.99 0.85 -10.99
CA MET A 137 0.40 1.31 -10.97
C MET A 137 0.55 2.78 -11.32
N ASP A 138 -0.23 3.26 -12.29
CA ASP A 138 -0.09 4.61 -12.83
C ASP A 138 -0.77 5.67 -11.94
N ILE A 139 -1.84 5.30 -11.22
CA ILE A 139 -2.67 6.22 -10.47
C ILE A 139 -2.65 5.91 -8.96
N TYR A 140 -3.15 4.75 -8.54
CA TYR A 140 -3.46 4.47 -7.14
C TYR A 140 -2.21 4.24 -6.27
N ALA A 141 -1.23 3.50 -6.75
CA ALA A 141 0.00 3.26 -6.00
C ALA A 141 0.82 4.55 -5.77
N PRO A 142 0.97 5.48 -6.76
CA PRO A 142 1.56 6.79 -6.53
C PRO A 142 0.81 7.65 -5.53
N ILE A 143 -0.52 7.61 -5.52
CA ILE A 143 -1.33 8.35 -4.54
C ILE A 143 -1.11 7.79 -3.13
N ALA A 144 -1.20 6.47 -2.96
CA ALA A 144 -0.92 5.82 -1.68
C ALA A 144 0.50 6.14 -1.17
N GLN A 145 1.48 6.24 -2.08
CA GLN A 145 2.84 6.65 -1.74
C GLN A 145 2.91 8.10 -1.24
N ARG A 146 2.21 9.04 -1.89
CA ARG A 146 2.19 10.45 -1.49
C ARG A 146 1.50 10.66 -0.15
N LEU A 147 0.45 9.88 0.13
CA LEU A 147 -0.25 9.88 1.41
C LEU A 147 0.50 9.15 2.53
N GLY A 148 1.63 8.52 2.22
CA GLY A 148 2.42 7.77 3.21
C GLY A 148 1.82 6.42 3.61
N ILE A 149 0.74 5.95 2.94
CA ILE A 149 0.07 4.69 3.26
C ILE A 149 0.87 3.53 2.65
N SER A 150 2.04 3.29 3.25
CA SER A 150 3.04 2.34 2.72
C SER A 150 2.51 0.90 2.64
N LYS A 151 1.62 0.49 3.55
CA LYS A 151 1.01 -0.85 3.59
C LYS A 151 0.21 -1.09 2.31
N ILE A 152 -0.74 -0.21 2.00
CA ILE A 152 -1.56 -0.30 0.78
C ILE A 152 -0.69 -0.17 -0.47
N LYS A 153 0.17 0.85 -0.52
CA LYS A 153 1.05 1.10 -1.67
C LYS A 153 1.84 -0.15 -2.07
N THR A 154 2.43 -0.81 -1.11
CA THR A 154 3.29 -1.96 -1.35
C THR A 154 2.52 -3.16 -1.89
N GLU A 155 1.36 -3.44 -1.31
CA GLU A 155 0.51 -4.53 -1.75
C GLU A 155 -0.09 -4.26 -3.14
N LEU A 156 -0.52 -3.01 -3.42
CA LEU A 156 -0.96 -2.60 -4.76
C LEU A 156 0.14 -2.78 -5.80
N ASP A 157 1.38 -2.42 -5.50
CA ASP A 157 2.52 -2.59 -6.39
C ASP A 157 2.78 -4.07 -6.69
N ASP A 158 2.81 -4.94 -5.68
CA ASP A 158 3.09 -6.37 -5.84
C ASP A 158 1.96 -7.09 -6.60
N LEU A 159 0.70 -6.78 -6.29
CA LEU A 159 -0.45 -7.30 -7.02
C LEU A 159 -0.48 -6.80 -8.47
N SER A 160 -0.13 -5.53 -8.70
CA SER A 160 -0.04 -4.98 -10.05
C SER A 160 1.04 -5.69 -10.87
N LEU A 161 2.22 -5.95 -10.29
CA LEU A 161 3.28 -6.71 -10.96
C LEU A 161 2.82 -8.13 -11.30
N LYS A 162 2.08 -8.79 -10.38
CA LYS A 162 1.54 -10.15 -10.58
C LYS A 162 0.67 -10.24 -11.84
N TYR A 163 -0.19 -9.26 -12.08
CA TYR A 163 -1.12 -9.29 -13.20
C TYR A 163 -0.60 -8.58 -14.46
N TRP A 164 0.33 -7.63 -14.32
CA TRP A 164 0.93 -6.94 -15.47
C TRP A 164 2.04 -7.75 -16.13
N LYS A 165 2.92 -8.39 -15.32
CA LYS A 165 4.03 -9.23 -15.78
C LYS A 165 4.10 -10.54 -14.98
N PRO A 166 3.16 -11.47 -15.20
CA PRO A 166 3.05 -12.69 -14.40
C PRO A 166 4.33 -13.53 -14.40
N GLU A 167 4.95 -13.71 -15.58
CA GLU A 167 6.19 -14.49 -15.69
C GLU A 167 7.31 -13.93 -14.80
N VAL A 168 7.48 -12.61 -14.81
CA VAL A 168 8.48 -11.92 -13.98
C VAL A 168 8.17 -12.07 -12.50
N TYR A 169 6.90 -11.87 -12.13
CA TYR A 169 6.45 -12.00 -10.75
C TYR A 169 6.69 -13.42 -10.22
N TYR A 170 6.23 -14.45 -10.93
CA TYR A 170 6.38 -15.83 -10.47
C TYR A 170 7.83 -16.33 -10.52
N ASN A 171 8.67 -15.81 -11.43
CA ASN A 171 10.11 -16.07 -11.41
C ASN A 171 10.75 -15.46 -10.15
N LEU A 172 10.43 -14.22 -9.82
CA LEU A 172 10.90 -13.59 -8.57
C LEU A 172 10.45 -14.36 -7.33
N VAL A 173 9.18 -14.77 -7.27
CA VAL A 173 8.65 -15.58 -6.16
C VAL A 173 9.43 -16.88 -6.03
N ARG A 174 9.67 -17.60 -7.14
CA ARG A 174 10.39 -18.89 -7.15
C ARG A 174 11.83 -18.73 -6.66
N GLU A 175 12.55 -17.77 -7.22
CA GLU A 175 13.96 -17.52 -6.85
C GLU A 175 14.09 -17.04 -5.40
N LEU A 176 13.17 -16.20 -4.96
CA LEU A 176 13.13 -15.74 -3.57
C LEU A 176 12.74 -16.86 -2.61
N ASN A 177 11.82 -17.74 -2.95
CA ASN A 177 11.43 -18.87 -2.11
C ASN A 177 12.53 -19.95 -2.04
N ARG A 178 13.30 -20.16 -3.12
CA ARG A 178 14.39 -21.14 -3.14
C ARG A 178 15.43 -20.93 -2.04
N ARG A 179 15.64 -19.68 -1.61
CA ARG A 179 16.59 -19.32 -0.55
C ARG A 179 15.91 -18.73 0.69
N LYS A 180 14.62 -18.99 0.88
CA LYS A 180 13.84 -18.32 1.93
C LYS A 180 14.35 -18.67 3.31
N THR A 181 14.57 -19.97 3.60
CA THR A 181 14.98 -20.45 4.92
C THR A 181 16.35 -19.91 5.32
N GLU A 182 17.37 -20.04 4.43
CA GLU A 182 18.71 -19.52 4.68
C GLU A 182 18.72 -18.01 4.95
N ARG A 183 17.84 -17.28 4.27
CA ARG A 183 17.73 -15.83 4.42
C ARG A 183 17.02 -15.42 5.70
N GLU A 184 15.92 -16.10 6.05
CA GLU A 184 15.21 -15.84 7.30
C GLU A 184 16.10 -16.09 8.50
N GLU A 185 16.85 -17.21 8.51
CA GLU A 185 17.84 -17.50 9.53
C GLU A 185 18.93 -16.43 9.62
N PHE A 186 19.50 -16.02 8.49
CA PHE A 186 20.51 -14.95 8.43
C PHE A 186 19.99 -13.61 8.97
N VAL A 187 18.77 -13.20 8.57
CA VAL A 187 18.16 -11.97 9.06
C VAL A 187 17.86 -12.05 10.56
N GLN A 188 17.39 -13.20 11.06
CA GLN A 188 17.16 -13.40 12.48
C GLN A 188 18.46 -13.33 13.29
N GLN A 189 19.54 -13.87 12.79
CA GLN A 189 20.85 -13.77 13.42
C GLN A 189 21.31 -12.30 13.54
N ILE A 190 21.23 -11.54 12.44
CA ILE A 190 21.58 -10.11 12.45
C ILE A 190 20.68 -9.31 13.41
N VAL A 191 19.37 -9.55 13.39
CA VAL A 191 18.44 -8.89 14.30
C VAL A 191 18.80 -9.17 15.77
N ALA A 192 19.13 -10.41 16.10
CA ALA A 192 19.54 -10.80 17.45
C ALA A 192 20.86 -10.13 17.87
N GLU A 193 21.86 -10.13 16.96
CA GLU A 193 23.15 -9.50 17.19
C GLU A 193 23.03 -7.99 17.40
N VAL A 194 22.32 -7.29 16.49
CA VAL A 194 22.07 -5.85 16.60
C VAL A 194 21.29 -5.51 17.88
N SER A 195 20.25 -6.29 18.21
CA SER A 195 19.47 -6.10 19.44
C SER A 195 20.34 -6.20 20.69
N LYS A 196 21.30 -7.15 20.70
CA LYS A 196 22.24 -7.31 21.81
C LYS A 196 23.16 -6.09 21.96
N HIS A 197 23.70 -5.57 20.83
CA HIS A 197 24.57 -4.39 20.86
C HIS A 197 23.83 -3.12 21.26
N MET A 198 22.56 -2.93 20.81
CA MET A 198 21.73 -1.81 21.28
C MET A 198 21.51 -1.87 22.80
N LYS A 199 21.20 -3.06 23.34
CA LYS A 199 21.10 -3.27 24.80
C LYS A 199 22.38 -2.93 25.55
N ASN A 200 23.52 -3.40 25.06
CA ASN A 200 24.82 -3.13 25.67
C ASN A 200 25.18 -1.63 25.68
N ALA A 201 24.75 -0.91 24.65
CA ALA A 201 24.89 0.54 24.53
C ALA A 201 23.81 1.33 25.31
N HIS A 202 22.95 0.66 26.07
CA HIS A 202 21.81 1.26 26.80
C HIS A 202 20.85 2.07 25.91
N ILE A 203 20.67 1.62 24.65
CA ILE A 203 19.72 2.22 23.71
C ILE A 203 18.46 1.35 23.69
N GLU A 204 17.32 1.92 24.09
CA GLU A 204 16.01 1.27 23.92
C GLU A 204 15.61 1.32 22.45
N ALA A 205 15.58 0.14 21.81
CA ALA A 205 15.33 0.03 20.38
C ALA A 205 14.48 -1.20 20.05
N LYS A 206 13.57 -1.03 19.08
CA LYS A 206 12.89 -2.14 18.42
C LYS A 206 13.61 -2.47 17.13
N VAL A 207 14.20 -3.67 17.06
CA VAL A 207 14.99 -4.13 15.91
C VAL A 207 14.22 -5.23 15.18
N TYR A 208 14.02 -5.07 13.89
CA TYR A 208 13.39 -6.10 13.05
C TYR A 208 13.93 -6.12 11.63
N GLY A 209 13.95 -7.31 11.05
CA GLY A 209 14.29 -7.51 9.65
C GLY A 209 13.14 -7.12 8.73
N ARG A 210 13.47 -6.51 7.60
CA ARG A 210 12.50 -6.19 6.54
C ARG A 210 12.94 -6.83 5.24
N VAL A 211 12.10 -7.66 4.67
CA VAL A 211 12.26 -8.15 3.29
C VAL A 211 11.71 -7.10 2.33
N LYS A 212 12.43 -6.84 1.24
CA LYS A 212 11.92 -5.97 0.18
C LYS A 212 10.83 -6.65 -0.62
N HIS A 213 9.83 -5.87 -0.99
CA HIS A 213 8.69 -6.28 -1.80
C HIS A 213 9.10 -6.56 -3.25
N PHE A 214 8.37 -7.46 -3.91
CA PHE A 214 8.68 -7.95 -5.26
C PHE A 214 8.81 -6.81 -6.29
N PHE A 215 7.87 -5.88 -6.28
CA PHE A 215 7.91 -4.73 -7.19
C PHE A 215 9.14 -3.84 -6.97
N SER A 216 9.57 -3.64 -5.72
CA SER A 216 10.76 -2.86 -5.41
C SER A 216 12.04 -3.53 -5.92
N ILE A 217 12.09 -4.86 -5.88
CA ILE A 217 13.18 -5.66 -6.44
C ILE A 217 13.15 -5.55 -7.98
N TYR A 218 11.99 -5.80 -8.59
CA TYR A 218 11.78 -5.67 -10.03
C TYR A 218 12.21 -4.28 -10.54
N LYS A 219 11.76 -3.20 -9.90
CA LYS A 219 12.12 -1.83 -10.27
C LYS A 219 13.63 -1.58 -10.23
N LYS A 220 14.34 -2.16 -9.24
CA LYS A 220 15.80 -2.07 -9.19
C LYS A 220 16.48 -2.85 -10.31
N MET A 221 16.01 -4.08 -10.59
CA MET A 221 16.55 -4.87 -11.69
C MET A 221 16.43 -4.13 -13.02
N VAL A 222 15.26 -3.54 -13.30
CA VAL A 222 15.02 -2.80 -14.54
C VAL A 222 15.84 -1.50 -14.57
N ASN A 223 15.76 -0.66 -13.53
CA ASN A 223 16.41 0.66 -13.53
C ASN A 223 17.94 0.58 -13.51
N GLN A 224 18.50 -0.49 -12.95
CA GLN A 224 19.96 -0.67 -12.84
C GLN A 224 20.51 -1.72 -13.81
N ASN A 225 19.65 -2.29 -14.66
CA ASN A 225 19.98 -3.39 -15.59
C ASN A 225 20.72 -4.54 -14.88
N LYS A 226 20.18 -5.00 -13.73
CA LYS A 226 20.76 -6.02 -12.87
C LYS A 226 19.92 -7.29 -12.85
N THR A 227 20.59 -8.43 -12.72
CA THR A 227 19.93 -9.70 -12.37
C THR A 227 19.60 -9.73 -10.88
N LEU A 228 18.74 -10.67 -10.46
CA LEU A 228 18.37 -10.82 -9.05
C LEU A 228 19.59 -11.07 -8.15
N ASP A 229 20.56 -11.88 -8.61
CA ASP A 229 21.79 -12.18 -7.86
C ASP A 229 22.69 -10.95 -7.66
N GLN A 230 22.54 -9.92 -8.48
CA GLN A 230 23.26 -8.65 -8.38
C GLN A 230 22.53 -7.61 -7.52
N VAL A 231 21.36 -7.95 -7.00
CA VAL A 231 20.59 -7.09 -6.07
C VAL A 231 20.93 -7.49 -4.63
N TYR A 232 21.99 -6.91 -4.07
CA TYR A 232 22.49 -7.25 -2.73
C TYR A 232 21.61 -6.76 -1.59
N ASP A 233 20.71 -5.79 -1.80
CA ASP A 233 19.88 -5.18 -0.78
C ASP A 233 18.44 -5.74 -0.75
N LEU A 234 18.32 -7.07 -0.81
CA LEU A 234 17.04 -7.76 -0.68
C LEU A 234 16.45 -7.67 0.73
N PHE A 235 17.29 -7.36 1.71
CA PHE A 235 16.95 -7.20 3.11
C PHE A 235 17.38 -5.85 3.62
N ALA A 236 16.71 -5.40 4.69
CA ALA A 236 17.16 -4.31 5.52
C ALA A 236 16.84 -4.65 6.97
N VAL A 237 17.69 -4.24 7.89
CA VAL A 237 17.36 -4.20 9.30
C VAL A 237 16.86 -2.80 9.62
N ARG A 238 15.77 -2.71 10.36
CA ARG A 238 15.20 -1.46 10.82
C ARG A 238 15.31 -1.39 12.32
N ILE A 239 15.86 -0.29 12.80
CA ILE A 239 15.99 0.04 14.22
C ILE A 239 15.07 1.23 14.47
N ILE A 240 14.09 1.08 15.35
CA ILE A 240 13.21 2.15 15.79
C ILE A 240 13.62 2.53 17.21
N VAL A 241 13.82 3.81 17.42
CA VAL A 241 14.17 4.43 18.69
C VAL A 241 13.28 5.64 18.95
N ASP A 242 13.22 6.11 20.20
CA ASP A 242 12.26 7.13 20.63
C ASP A 242 12.76 8.57 20.38
N SER A 243 14.06 8.77 20.14
CA SER A 243 14.61 10.11 19.94
C SER A 243 15.60 10.20 18.77
N VAL A 244 15.75 11.41 18.23
CA VAL A 244 16.75 11.72 17.20
C VAL A 244 18.18 11.47 17.74
N LYS A 245 18.43 11.76 19.02
CA LYS A 245 19.71 11.48 19.66
C LYS A 245 20.03 9.99 19.62
N ASP A 246 19.06 9.16 19.92
CA ASP A 246 19.23 7.70 19.90
C ASP A 246 19.38 7.16 18.47
N CYS A 247 18.80 7.82 17.44
CA CYS A 247 19.09 7.49 16.05
C CYS A 247 20.58 7.61 15.72
N TYR A 248 21.22 8.71 16.11
CA TYR A 248 22.65 8.91 15.87
C TYR A 248 23.52 8.01 16.75
N ALA A 249 23.10 7.75 17.99
CA ALA A 249 23.77 6.78 18.86
C ALA A 249 23.72 5.35 18.27
N ALA A 250 22.55 4.92 17.83
CA ALA A 250 22.37 3.64 17.15
C ALA A 250 23.20 3.53 15.85
N LEU A 251 23.31 4.62 15.07
CA LEU A 251 24.19 4.66 13.91
C LEU A 251 25.66 4.41 14.29
N GLY A 252 26.13 5.04 15.36
CA GLY A 252 27.48 4.83 15.90
C GLY A 252 27.75 3.36 16.22
N VAL A 253 26.82 2.72 16.95
CA VAL A 253 26.91 1.28 17.28
C VAL A 253 26.95 0.41 16.02
N ILE A 254 26.11 0.70 15.03
CA ILE A 254 26.09 -0.06 13.77
C ILE A 254 27.39 0.13 12.99
N HIS A 255 27.98 1.33 12.96
CA HIS A 255 29.24 1.58 12.25
C HIS A 255 30.45 0.99 12.99
N GLU A 256 30.36 0.74 14.30
CA GLU A 256 31.35 -0.03 15.05
C GLU A 256 31.28 -1.53 14.69
N MET A 257 30.06 -2.07 14.50
CA MET A 257 29.85 -3.47 14.13
C MET A 257 30.15 -3.76 12.66
N TYR A 258 29.79 -2.83 11.76
CA TYR A 258 29.84 -3.01 10.32
C TYR A 258 30.44 -1.79 9.62
N THR A 259 31.37 -2.04 8.71
CA THR A 259 31.95 -0.96 7.89
C THR A 259 30.92 -0.47 6.86
N PRO A 260 30.55 0.83 6.86
CA PRO A 260 29.61 1.35 5.89
C PRO A 260 30.17 1.36 4.47
N ILE A 261 29.32 1.12 3.48
CA ILE A 261 29.72 1.19 2.08
C ILE A 261 29.85 2.68 1.69
N PRO A 262 31.01 3.11 1.16
CA PRO A 262 31.23 4.50 0.76
C PRO A 262 30.13 5.02 -0.18
N GLY A 263 29.64 6.24 0.09
CA GLY A 263 28.59 6.90 -0.73
C GLY A 263 27.17 6.34 -0.57
N ARG A 264 26.95 5.37 0.34
CA ARG A 264 25.61 4.82 0.59
C ARG A 264 24.91 5.44 1.79
N PHE A 265 25.65 6.03 2.71
CA PHE A 265 25.06 6.72 3.86
C PHE A 265 24.19 7.90 3.43
N LYS A 266 23.03 8.01 4.04
CA LYS A 266 22.10 9.14 3.82
C LYS A 266 21.49 9.57 5.14
N ASP A 267 21.65 10.85 5.43
CA ASP A 267 21.07 11.51 6.59
C ASP A 267 19.82 12.29 6.18
N TYR A 268 18.65 11.66 6.36
CA TYR A 268 17.37 12.30 6.12
C TYR A 268 16.79 12.95 7.40
N ILE A 269 17.56 12.99 8.50
CA ILE A 269 17.22 13.79 9.67
C ILE A 269 17.71 15.21 9.46
N ALA A 270 18.99 15.37 9.12
CA ALA A 270 19.59 16.67 8.82
C ALA A 270 19.07 17.28 7.52
N MET A 271 18.78 16.43 6.50
CA MET A 271 18.24 16.84 5.21
C MET A 271 16.96 16.04 4.89
N PRO A 272 15.80 16.42 5.48
CA PRO A 272 14.54 15.71 5.28
C PRO A 272 14.11 15.68 3.82
N LYS A 273 13.44 14.59 3.44
CA LYS A 273 12.80 14.54 2.11
C LYS A 273 11.62 15.53 2.04
N PRO A 274 11.21 15.94 0.84
CA PRO A 274 10.01 16.80 0.65
C PRO A 274 8.74 16.24 1.29
N THR A 275 8.71 14.91 1.55
CA THR A 275 7.61 14.21 2.24
C THR A 275 7.72 14.23 3.76
N MET A 276 8.60 15.05 4.35
CA MET A 276 8.90 15.12 5.78
C MET A 276 9.43 13.80 6.37
N TYR A 277 9.82 12.85 5.53
CA TYR A 277 10.42 11.59 5.98
C TYR A 277 11.79 11.83 6.58
N GLN A 278 11.99 11.37 7.81
CA GLN A 278 13.23 11.46 8.57
C GLN A 278 13.73 10.08 8.94
N SER A 279 14.99 9.79 8.65
CA SER A 279 15.68 8.56 9.07
C SER A 279 17.15 8.63 8.68
N LEU A 280 17.98 7.76 9.28
CA LEU A 280 19.33 7.47 8.84
C LEU A 280 19.33 6.18 8.01
N HIS A 281 20.04 6.18 6.90
CA HIS A 281 20.24 4.98 6.07
C HIS A 281 21.74 4.76 5.91
N THR A 282 22.20 3.56 6.22
CA THR A 282 23.59 3.16 6.11
C THR A 282 23.71 1.77 5.51
#